data_ae0d815347583debd55891d69b28b012
#
_entry.id   ae0d815347583debd55891d69b28b012
#
_cell.length_a   1.000
_cell.length_b   1.000
_cell.length_c   1.000
_cell.angle_alpha   90.00
_cell.angle_beta   90.00
_cell.angle_gamma   90.00
#
_symmetry.space_group_name_H-M   'P 1'
#
loop_
_entity.id
_entity.type
_entity.pdbx_description
1 polymer ?
#
loop_
_entity_poly.entity_id
_entity_poly.type
_entity_poly.pdbx_seq_one_letter_code
_entity_poly.pdbx_strand_id
1 'polypeptide(L)'
;MNTVKTPFLILLLLASISCQPKNKSKKEDVAKSEPTEAQLETKLTAEQLQDYETAYFASGCFWCVEAIFESVKGVKEVYSGYAGGNEKNPTYEEVSYGRTTHAEAVKVFYDPEVISFTQLVQVFFGSHDPTTLNRQGPDRGPQYRSIAFYKNDKEKKIIQDYMNKLETENVYGDRPIVTEVKAFDTFYMAEEYHQDYEKRNPNNSYIRNVSIPRLNRFKENFQSYLKEDAH
;
A
#
# COMPACT_ATOMS: atom_id res chain seq x y z
N MET A 1 -49.38 -56.36 -26.01
CA MET A 1 -49.90 -57.62 -25.44
C MET A 1 -48.94 -58.03 -24.33
N ASN A 2 -49.50 -58.40 -23.24
CA ASN A 2 -49.06 -58.99 -22.01
C ASN A 2 -48.63 -58.02 -20.89
N THR A 3 -49.62 -57.75 -20.13
CA THR A 3 -49.68 -57.34 -18.73
C THR A 3 -49.19 -58.45 -17.80
N VAL A 4 -48.38 -58.15 -16.76
CA VAL A 4 -48.41 -58.99 -15.56
C VAL A 4 -48.27 -58.06 -14.31
N LYS A 5 -49.14 -58.39 -13.39
CA LYS A 5 -49.62 -57.74 -12.18
C LYS A 5 -48.61 -57.85 -11.01
N THR A 6 -48.69 -56.88 -10.12
CA THR A 6 -48.26 -56.83 -8.72
C THR A 6 -48.57 -58.06 -7.89
N PRO A 7 -47.88 -58.29 -6.75
CA PRO A 7 -48.62 -58.03 -5.54
C PRO A 7 -47.79 -57.31 -4.42
N PHE A 8 -48.56 -56.60 -3.67
CA PHE A 8 -48.36 -55.96 -2.35
C PHE A 8 -47.96 -57.00 -1.30
N LEU A 9 -46.99 -56.71 -0.49
CA LEU A 9 -46.77 -57.35 0.79
C LEU A 9 -46.45 -56.35 1.90
N ILE A 10 -47.44 -56.24 2.78
CA ILE A 10 -47.32 -55.50 4.08
C ILE A 10 -46.64 -56.44 5.05
N LEU A 11 -45.62 -55.94 5.76
CA LEU A 11 -45.22 -56.60 7.02
C LEU A 11 -44.74 -55.56 8.09
N LEU A 12 -45.42 -55.69 9.16
CA LEU A 12 -45.44 -55.10 10.49
C LEU A 12 -44.17 -54.54 11.08
N LEU A 13 -44.45 -53.52 11.87
CA LEU A 13 -43.62 -52.90 12.90
C LEU A 13 -43.03 -53.91 13.92
N LEU A 14 -41.80 -53.71 14.31
CA LEU A 14 -41.31 -53.99 15.64
C LEU A 14 -40.42 -52.84 16.10
N ALA A 15 -40.91 -52.12 17.09
CA ALA A 15 -40.20 -51.08 17.81
C ALA A 15 -39.24 -51.74 18.81
N SER A 16 -37.94 -51.47 18.66
CA SER A 16 -36.94 -51.75 19.71
C SER A 16 -36.39 -50.45 20.22
N ILE A 17 -36.72 -50.09 21.43
CA ILE A 17 -36.17 -49.00 22.21
C ILE A 17 -34.80 -49.44 22.65
N SER A 18 -33.76 -48.82 22.11
CA SER A 18 -32.38 -48.94 22.59
C SER A 18 -31.95 -47.61 23.19
N CYS A 19 -31.83 -47.59 24.52
CA CYS A 19 -31.19 -46.53 25.25
C CYS A 19 -29.67 -46.51 24.93
N GLN A 20 -29.20 -45.44 24.32
CA GLN A 20 -27.77 -45.15 24.27
C GLN A 20 -27.39 -43.98 25.17
N PRO A 21 -26.26 -44.07 25.89
CA PRO A 21 -25.86 -43.02 26.81
C PRO A 21 -25.32 -41.82 26.03
N LYS A 22 -25.75 -40.61 26.45
CA LYS A 22 -25.26 -39.30 25.96
C LYS A 22 -23.77 -39.15 26.26
N ASN A 23 -22.91 -39.36 25.27
CA ASN A 23 -21.54 -38.91 25.32
C ASN A 23 -21.53 -37.44 24.92
N LYS A 24 -21.33 -36.56 25.90
CA LYS A 24 -21.07 -35.11 25.68
C LYS A 24 -19.67 -34.96 25.10
N SER A 25 -19.54 -34.92 23.80
CA SER A 25 -18.33 -34.36 23.17
C SER A 25 -18.36 -32.86 23.37
N LYS A 26 -17.45 -32.40 24.18
CA LYS A 26 -17.09 -30.97 24.33
C LYS A 26 -16.57 -30.52 22.96
N LYS A 27 -17.39 -29.77 22.22
CA LYS A 27 -16.86 -28.94 21.14
C LYS A 27 -16.06 -27.85 21.79
N GLU A 28 -14.76 -27.90 21.66
CA GLU A 28 -13.89 -26.75 21.83
C GLU A 28 -14.24 -25.77 20.71
N ASP A 29 -14.96 -24.73 21.06
CA ASP A 29 -15.08 -23.54 20.24
C ASP A 29 -13.68 -22.92 20.17
N VAL A 30 -12.99 -23.19 19.05
CA VAL A 30 -11.84 -22.36 18.64
C VAL A 30 -12.45 -21.01 18.28
N ALA A 31 -12.52 -20.14 19.28
CA ALA A 31 -12.79 -18.73 19.07
C ALA A 31 -11.72 -18.21 18.09
N LYS A 32 -12.12 -17.95 16.84
CA LYS A 32 -11.37 -17.07 15.97
C LYS A 32 -11.31 -15.73 16.69
N SER A 33 -10.17 -15.44 17.28
CA SER A 33 -9.86 -14.09 17.74
C SER A 33 -9.76 -13.22 16.48
N GLU A 34 -10.80 -12.47 16.17
CA GLU A 34 -10.67 -11.29 15.31
C GLU A 34 -9.61 -10.40 15.96
N PRO A 35 -8.67 -9.82 15.20
CA PRO A 35 -7.71 -8.89 15.78
C PRO A 35 -8.50 -7.74 16.41
N THR A 36 -8.32 -7.57 17.71
CA THR A 36 -8.94 -6.51 18.48
C THR A 36 -8.46 -5.17 17.89
N GLU A 37 -9.36 -4.23 17.63
CA GLU A 37 -9.11 -2.85 17.15
C GLU A 37 -8.05 -2.08 17.95
N ALA A 38 -7.59 -2.61 19.06
CA ALA A 38 -6.67 -1.98 20.03
C ALA A 38 -5.18 -2.02 19.63
N GLN A 39 -4.78 -2.49 18.44
CA GLN A 39 -3.38 -2.62 18.03
C GLN A 39 -3.00 -1.87 16.73
N LEU A 40 -3.91 -1.10 16.15
CA LEU A 40 -3.54 -0.17 15.10
C LEU A 40 -3.00 1.09 15.77
N GLU A 41 -1.69 1.30 15.67
CA GLU A 41 -1.08 2.56 16.08
C GLU A 41 -1.77 3.69 15.32
N THR A 42 -2.28 4.68 16.04
CA THR A 42 -2.87 5.88 15.44
C THR A 42 -1.74 6.71 14.84
N LYS A 43 -1.97 7.33 13.66
CA LYS A 43 -1.01 8.27 13.06
C LYS A 43 -0.58 9.33 14.08
N LEU A 44 0.70 9.69 14.04
CA LEU A 44 1.27 10.69 14.93
C LEU A 44 0.67 12.07 14.65
N THR A 45 0.50 12.86 15.70
CA THR A 45 -0.04 14.22 15.57
C THR A 45 1.01 15.18 14.98
N ALA A 46 0.55 16.33 14.46
CA ALA A 46 1.45 17.36 13.95
C ALA A 46 2.46 17.87 15.01
N GLU A 47 2.07 17.88 16.30
CA GLU A 47 2.93 18.25 17.40
C GLU A 47 4.05 17.23 17.63
N GLN A 48 3.74 15.93 17.49
CA GLN A 48 4.73 14.85 17.60
C GLN A 48 5.69 14.80 16.42
N LEU A 49 5.35 15.44 15.31
CA LEU A 49 6.10 15.45 14.06
C LEU A 49 6.81 16.76 13.76
N GLN A 50 6.72 17.76 14.65
CA GLN A 50 7.25 19.11 14.42
C GLN A 50 8.78 19.16 14.25
N ASP A 51 9.51 18.21 14.84
CA ASP A 51 10.98 18.15 14.80
C ASP A 51 11.52 17.34 13.61
N TYR A 52 10.61 16.73 12.80
CA TYR A 52 11.00 15.95 11.63
C TYR A 52 10.95 16.78 10.35
N GLU A 53 11.90 16.52 9.46
CA GLU A 53 11.83 17.07 8.11
C GLU A 53 10.79 16.35 7.26
N THR A 54 10.37 17.00 6.15
CA THR A 54 9.37 16.44 5.25
C THR A 54 9.88 16.31 3.82
N ALA A 55 9.51 15.21 3.16
CA ALA A 55 9.69 15.00 1.72
C ALA A 55 8.36 14.55 1.09
N TYR A 56 8.20 14.77 -0.21
CA TYR A 56 6.96 14.48 -0.93
C TYR A 56 7.24 13.71 -2.22
N PHE A 57 6.52 12.61 -2.45
CA PHE A 57 6.72 11.74 -3.60
C PHE A 57 5.39 11.20 -4.12
N ALA A 58 5.32 10.94 -5.42
CA ALA A 58 4.23 10.23 -6.07
C ALA A 58 4.81 9.14 -6.99
N SER A 59 4.37 7.90 -6.86
CA SER A 59 4.88 6.78 -7.65
C SER A 59 3.88 5.62 -7.76
N GLY A 60 2.67 5.91 -8.23
CA GLY A 60 1.56 4.95 -8.29
C GLY A 60 0.67 5.02 -7.06
N CYS A 61 -0.07 3.95 -6.78
CA CYS A 61 -0.99 3.89 -5.64
C CYS A 61 -0.29 4.23 -4.32
N PHE A 62 -0.82 5.22 -3.63
CA PHE A 62 -0.24 5.76 -2.40
C PHE A 62 -0.22 4.74 -1.24
N TRP A 63 -1.12 3.75 -1.18
CA TRP A 63 -1.05 2.67 -0.17
C TRP A 63 0.27 1.89 -0.26
N CYS A 64 0.69 1.56 -1.49
CA CYS A 64 1.98 0.88 -1.72
C CYS A 64 3.17 1.78 -1.36
N VAL A 65 3.09 3.05 -1.70
CA VAL A 65 4.18 4.02 -1.47
C VAL A 65 4.31 4.31 0.02
N GLU A 66 3.19 4.48 0.74
CA GLU A 66 3.13 4.63 2.19
C GLU A 66 3.84 3.44 2.88
N ALA A 67 3.41 2.21 2.60
CA ALA A 67 3.99 1.00 3.19
C ALA A 67 5.50 0.87 2.94
N ILE A 68 5.97 1.23 1.74
CA ILE A 68 7.40 1.21 1.41
C ILE A 68 8.18 2.23 2.25
N PHE A 69 7.76 3.49 2.28
CA PHE A 69 8.49 4.51 3.05
C PHE A 69 8.40 4.25 4.56
N GLU A 70 7.28 3.74 5.07
CA GLU A 70 7.15 3.35 6.48
C GLU A 70 8.12 2.22 6.89
N SER A 71 8.53 1.36 5.96
CA SER A 71 9.51 0.31 6.22
C SER A 71 10.95 0.82 6.36
N VAL A 72 11.23 2.09 6.07
CA VAL A 72 12.57 2.66 5.96
C VAL A 72 13.06 3.25 7.28
N LYS A 73 14.30 2.96 7.68
CA LYS A 73 14.97 3.56 8.85
C LYS A 73 14.99 5.08 8.73
N GLY A 74 14.75 5.76 9.83
CA GLY A 74 14.74 7.22 9.89
C GLY A 74 13.43 7.84 9.39
N VAL A 75 12.55 7.10 8.72
CA VAL A 75 11.19 7.53 8.42
C VAL A 75 10.34 7.35 9.67
N LYS A 76 9.76 8.44 10.16
CA LYS A 76 8.96 8.47 11.38
C LYS A 76 7.50 8.20 11.11
N GLU A 77 6.94 8.84 10.06
CA GLU A 77 5.54 8.74 9.70
C GLU A 77 5.36 9.02 8.21
N VAL A 78 4.34 8.44 7.60
CA VAL A 78 3.98 8.69 6.20
C VAL A 78 2.48 8.93 6.12
N TYR A 79 2.07 9.98 5.41
CA TYR A 79 0.66 10.24 5.11
C TYR A 79 0.38 10.08 3.63
N SER A 80 -0.65 9.33 3.30
CA SER A 80 -1.23 9.27 1.96
C SER A 80 -2.05 10.53 1.66
N GLY A 81 -1.96 11.03 0.42
CA GLY A 81 -2.67 12.24 0.00
C GLY A 81 -2.53 12.54 -1.47
N TYR A 82 -2.76 13.81 -1.81
CA TYR A 82 -2.79 14.30 -3.19
C TYR A 82 -1.89 15.52 -3.34
N ALA A 83 -1.09 15.56 -4.40
CA ALA A 83 -0.20 16.69 -4.70
C ALA A 83 0.02 16.86 -6.20
N GLY A 84 0.61 18.00 -6.59
CA GLY A 84 1.06 18.27 -7.94
C GLY A 84 -0.04 18.70 -8.91
N GLY A 85 -1.27 18.85 -8.46
CA GLY A 85 -2.39 19.43 -9.23
C GLY A 85 -2.67 20.88 -8.89
N ASN A 86 -3.72 21.44 -9.53
CA ASN A 86 -4.13 22.83 -9.37
C ASN A 86 -5.44 23.00 -8.58
N GLU A 87 -6.20 21.92 -8.44
CA GLU A 87 -7.52 21.93 -7.80
C GLU A 87 -7.35 22.03 -6.28
N LYS A 88 -8.24 22.77 -5.62
CA LYS A 88 -8.24 22.91 -4.16
C LYS A 88 -9.12 21.87 -3.51
N ASN A 89 -8.62 21.30 -2.42
CA ASN A 89 -9.33 20.31 -1.61
C ASN A 89 -9.89 19.14 -2.44
N PRO A 90 -9.04 18.47 -3.26
CA PRO A 90 -9.50 17.35 -4.06
C PRO A 90 -9.96 16.20 -3.15
N THR A 91 -10.98 15.48 -3.60
CA THR A 91 -11.46 14.25 -2.97
C THR A 91 -10.87 13.02 -3.66
N TYR A 92 -10.86 11.87 -2.98
CA TYR A 92 -10.45 10.61 -3.60
C TYR A 92 -11.25 10.29 -4.87
N GLU A 93 -12.55 10.52 -4.83
CA GLU A 93 -13.40 10.27 -6.01
C GLU A 93 -12.93 11.09 -7.21
N GLU A 94 -12.66 12.38 -7.03
CA GLU A 94 -12.23 13.26 -8.12
C GLU A 94 -10.86 12.85 -8.67
N VAL A 95 -9.90 12.54 -7.79
CA VAL A 95 -8.55 12.13 -8.20
C VAL A 95 -8.57 10.75 -8.86
N SER A 96 -9.23 9.77 -8.27
CA SER A 96 -9.26 8.39 -8.78
C SER A 96 -9.95 8.27 -10.14
N TYR A 97 -10.95 9.12 -10.41
CA TYR A 97 -11.59 9.21 -11.74
C TYR A 97 -10.87 10.14 -12.73
N GLY A 98 -9.70 10.67 -12.37
CA GLY A 98 -8.95 11.56 -13.26
C GLY A 98 -9.63 12.90 -13.53
N ARG A 99 -10.47 13.39 -12.60
CA ARG A 99 -11.17 14.68 -12.70
C ARG A 99 -10.35 15.84 -12.17
N THR A 100 -9.16 15.57 -11.65
CA THR A 100 -8.19 16.55 -11.17
C THR A 100 -6.83 16.32 -11.85
N THR A 101 -5.95 17.31 -11.71
CA THR A 101 -4.55 17.20 -12.16
C THR A 101 -3.61 16.71 -11.05
N HIS A 102 -4.13 16.34 -9.88
CA HIS A 102 -3.35 15.76 -8.78
C HIS A 102 -2.88 14.34 -9.07
N ALA A 103 -1.74 13.99 -8.47
CA ALA A 103 -1.32 12.60 -8.32
C ALA A 103 -1.60 12.11 -6.90
N GLU A 104 -1.81 10.79 -6.76
CA GLU A 104 -1.69 10.12 -5.47
C GLU A 104 -0.23 10.25 -5.00
N ALA A 105 -0.05 10.81 -3.82
CA ALA A 105 1.25 11.18 -3.28
C ALA A 105 1.35 10.82 -1.82
N VAL A 106 2.57 10.79 -1.30
CA VAL A 106 2.84 10.64 0.12
C VAL A 106 3.63 11.82 0.65
N LYS A 107 3.34 12.19 1.91
CA LYS A 107 4.14 13.08 2.74
C LYS A 107 4.93 12.23 3.72
N VAL A 108 6.24 12.25 3.61
CA VAL A 108 7.17 11.46 4.42
C VAL A 108 7.80 12.36 5.47
N PHE A 109 7.62 12.03 6.75
CA PHE A 109 8.33 12.65 7.86
C PHE A 109 9.55 11.83 8.21
N TYR A 110 10.71 12.44 8.24
CA TYR A 110 11.96 11.72 8.45
C TYR A 110 12.95 12.48 9.36
N ASP A 111 13.77 11.72 10.05
CA ASP A 111 14.88 12.24 10.85
C ASP A 111 16.11 12.42 9.94
N PRO A 112 16.55 13.67 9.67
CA PRO A 112 17.69 13.94 8.80
C PRO A 112 19.04 13.46 9.36
N GLU A 113 19.13 13.18 10.66
CA GLU A 113 20.32 12.61 11.28
C GLU A 113 20.43 11.09 11.04
N VAL A 114 19.31 10.42 10.71
CA VAL A 114 19.24 8.98 10.46
C VAL A 114 19.21 8.66 8.97
N ILE A 115 18.43 9.42 8.19
CA ILE A 115 18.29 9.25 6.74
C ILE A 115 18.28 10.60 6.04
N SER A 116 19.14 10.77 5.04
CA SER A 116 19.21 11.99 4.24
C SER A 116 18.14 12.04 3.14
N PHE A 117 17.81 13.26 2.66
CA PHE A 117 16.95 13.43 1.48
C PHE A 117 17.49 12.68 0.25
N THR A 118 18.82 12.62 0.07
CA THR A 118 19.46 11.83 -1.00
C THR A 118 19.09 10.36 -0.92
N GLN A 119 19.09 9.79 0.28
CA GLN A 119 18.71 8.39 0.49
C GLN A 119 17.20 8.17 0.28
N LEU A 120 16.34 9.12 0.66
CA LEU A 120 14.91 9.05 0.35
C LEU A 120 14.65 9.08 -1.17
N VAL A 121 15.43 9.86 -1.94
CA VAL A 121 15.40 9.84 -3.41
C VAL A 121 15.81 8.47 -3.96
N GLN A 122 16.82 7.81 -3.36
CA GLN A 122 17.20 6.45 -3.74
C GLN A 122 16.09 5.44 -3.45
N VAL A 123 15.45 5.52 -2.29
CA VAL A 123 14.27 4.73 -1.93
C VAL A 123 13.15 4.94 -2.95
N PHE A 124 12.85 6.19 -3.28
CA PHE A 124 11.82 6.55 -4.24
C PHE A 124 12.05 5.87 -5.61
N PHE A 125 13.22 6.06 -6.23
CA PHE A 125 13.54 5.45 -7.53
C PHE A 125 13.66 3.93 -7.46
N GLY A 126 14.09 3.37 -6.34
CA GLY A 126 14.17 1.92 -6.14
C GLY A 126 12.84 1.23 -5.86
N SER A 127 11.80 2.00 -5.55
CA SER A 127 10.49 1.49 -5.16
C SER A 127 9.50 1.29 -6.29
N HIS A 128 9.80 1.80 -7.52
CA HIS A 128 8.87 1.77 -8.66
C HIS A 128 9.59 1.75 -10.00
N ASP A 129 8.85 1.60 -11.09
CA ASP A 129 9.40 1.77 -12.45
C ASP A 129 9.19 3.23 -12.92
N PRO A 130 10.24 4.07 -12.92
CA PRO A 130 10.13 5.49 -13.28
C PRO A 130 10.05 5.73 -14.79
N THR A 131 9.98 4.68 -15.61
CA THR A 131 9.95 4.76 -17.08
C THR A 131 8.55 4.61 -17.65
N THR A 132 7.53 4.42 -16.83
CA THR A 132 6.14 4.22 -17.27
C THR A 132 5.31 5.48 -17.08
N LEU A 133 4.99 6.15 -18.19
CA LEU A 133 4.18 7.36 -18.17
C LEU A 133 2.74 7.06 -17.68
N ASN A 134 2.26 7.83 -16.70
CA ASN A 134 0.90 7.74 -16.16
C ASN A 134 0.49 6.30 -15.80
N ARG A 135 1.43 5.53 -15.26
CA ARG A 135 1.18 4.14 -14.89
C ARG A 135 2.18 3.63 -13.88
N GLN A 136 1.72 2.78 -12.94
CA GLN A 136 2.60 1.96 -12.12
C GLN A 136 1.99 0.57 -11.91
N GLY A 137 2.66 -0.47 -12.44
CA GLY A 137 2.12 -1.83 -12.42
C GLY A 137 0.75 -1.91 -13.10
N PRO A 138 -0.31 -2.38 -12.41
CA PRO A 138 -1.67 -2.46 -12.96
C PRO A 138 -2.38 -1.09 -13.00
N ASP A 139 -1.96 -0.13 -12.18
CA ASP A 139 -2.63 1.16 -12.02
C ASP A 139 -2.35 2.07 -13.21
N ARG A 140 -3.40 2.62 -13.81
CA ARG A 140 -3.33 3.43 -15.03
C ARG A 140 -4.07 4.75 -14.83
N GLY A 141 -3.47 5.83 -15.27
CA GLY A 141 -4.00 7.18 -15.23
C GLY A 141 -2.99 8.19 -14.70
N PRO A 142 -3.19 9.49 -14.98
CA PRO A 142 -2.28 10.55 -14.56
C PRO A 142 -2.12 10.65 -13.04
N GLN A 143 -3.11 10.17 -12.27
CA GLN A 143 -3.07 10.12 -10.82
C GLN A 143 -2.00 9.15 -10.29
N TYR A 144 -1.53 8.21 -11.11
CA TYR A 144 -0.48 7.23 -10.74
C TYR A 144 0.90 7.55 -11.35
N ARG A 145 1.09 8.79 -11.83
CA ARG A 145 2.36 9.20 -12.42
C ARG A 145 3.47 9.35 -11.39
N SER A 146 4.70 9.33 -11.85
CA SER A 146 5.89 9.48 -11.02
C SER A 146 6.26 10.96 -10.88
N ILE A 147 6.33 11.46 -9.64
CA ILE A 147 6.78 12.83 -9.33
C ILE A 147 7.70 12.80 -8.11
N ALA A 148 8.88 13.41 -8.23
CA ALA A 148 9.72 13.78 -7.11
C ALA A 148 9.57 15.29 -6.87
N PHE A 149 9.04 15.65 -5.70
CA PHE A 149 8.87 17.05 -5.33
C PHE A 149 10.10 17.59 -4.63
N TYR A 150 10.40 18.88 -4.86
CA TYR A 150 11.47 19.59 -4.18
C TYR A 150 10.96 20.87 -3.52
N LYS A 151 11.49 21.21 -2.34
CA LYS A 151 11.16 22.42 -1.58
C LYS A 151 12.18 23.56 -1.82
N ASN A 152 13.36 23.22 -2.34
CA ASN A 152 14.46 24.16 -2.55
C ASN A 152 15.40 23.64 -3.66
N ASP A 153 16.34 24.50 -4.11
CA ASP A 153 17.27 24.18 -5.19
C ASP A 153 18.25 23.06 -4.86
N LYS A 154 18.59 22.86 -3.58
CA LYS A 154 19.44 21.74 -3.14
C LYS A 154 18.74 20.42 -3.35
N GLU A 155 17.47 20.30 -2.93
CA GLU A 155 16.65 19.11 -3.17
C GLU A 155 16.44 18.84 -4.66
N LYS A 156 16.14 19.91 -5.44
CA LYS A 156 16.01 19.82 -6.89
C LYS A 156 17.26 19.23 -7.54
N LYS A 157 18.43 19.75 -7.14
CA LYS A 157 19.71 19.27 -7.66
C LYS A 157 19.95 17.80 -7.29
N ILE A 158 19.66 17.39 -6.06
CA ILE A 158 19.82 16.00 -5.62
C ILE A 158 18.96 15.05 -6.49
N ILE A 159 17.70 15.41 -6.75
CA ILE A 159 16.83 14.60 -7.59
C ILE A 159 17.39 14.50 -9.02
N GLN A 160 17.77 15.63 -9.61
CA GLN A 160 18.30 15.67 -10.98
C GLN A 160 19.62 14.91 -11.12
N ASP A 161 20.55 15.09 -10.16
CA ASP A 161 21.83 14.38 -10.16
C ASP A 161 21.61 12.86 -10.07
N TYR A 162 20.64 12.41 -9.28
CA TYR A 162 20.34 11.01 -9.16
C TYR A 162 19.69 10.42 -10.42
N MET A 163 18.78 11.15 -11.07
CA MET A 163 18.22 10.76 -12.36
C MET A 163 19.32 10.64 -13.42
N ASN A 164 20.21 11.65 -13.54
CA ASN A 164 21.34 11.62 -14.46
C ASN A 164 22.29 10.43 -14.20
N LYS A 165 22.49 10.08 -12.91
CA LYS A 165 23.25 8.88 -12.55
C LYS A 165 22.59 7.62 -13.07
N LEU A 166 21.29 7.43 -12.86
CA LEU A 166 20.54 6.25 -13.31
C LEU A 166 20.58 6.12 -14.84
N GLU A 167 20.48 7.24 -15.57
CA GLU A 167 20.58 7.28 -17.03
C GLU A 167 22.01 6.95 -17.50
N THR A 168 23.04 7.55 -16.89
CA THR A 168 24.46 7.32 -17.22
C THR A 168 24.87 5.87 -16.96
N GLU A 169 24.37 5.27 -15.88
CA GLU A 169 24.59 3.87 -15.54
C GLU A 169 23.69 2.92 -16.36
N ASN A 170 22.85 3.44 -17.23
CA ASN A 170 21.93 2.71 -18.10
C ASN A 170 21.04 1.70 -17.35
N VAL A 171 20.57 2.07 -16.14
CA VAL A 171 19.82 1.20 -15.23
C VAL A 171 18.53 0.68 -15.86
N TYR A 172 17.90 1.48 -16.73
CA TYR A 172 16.62 1.15 -17.38
C TYR A 172 16.76 0.82 -18.88
N GLY A 173 17.99 0.67 -19.38
CA GLY A 173 18.24 0.47 -20.81
C GLY A 173 17.77 1.69 -21.63
N ASP A 174 17.20 1.44 -22.80
CA ASP A 174 16.71 2.50 -23.71
C ASP A 174 15.40 3.18 -23.26
N ARG A 175 14.87 2.82 -22.08
CA ARG A 175 13.63 3.40 -21.55
C ARG A 175 13.93 4.69 -20.79
N PRO A 176 13.40 5.85 -21.26
CA PRO A 176 13.65 7.13 -20.60
C PRO A 176 12.96 7.19 -19.22
N ILE A 177 13.59 7.88 -18.27
CA ILE A 177 12.94 8.24 -17.02
C ILE A 177 11.90 9.32 -17.31
N VAL A 178 10.64 9.08 -16.92
CA VAL A 178 9.50 9.99 -17.11
C VAL A 178 9.03 10.63 -15.81
N THR A 179 9.81 10.52 -14.74
CA THR A 179 9.54 11.15 -13.45
C THR A 179 9.57 12.67 -13.59
N GLU A 180 8.49 13.33 -13.16
CA GLU A 180 8.44 14.79 -13.06
C GLU A 180 9.31 15.26 -11.88
N VAL A 181 10.16 16.28 -12.09
CA VAL A 181 10.86 17.01 -11.01
C VAL A 181 10.12 18.31 -10.80
N LYS A 182 9.30 18.39 -9.75
CA LYS A 182 8.33 19.47 -9.56
C LYS A 182 8.55 20.23 -8.25
N ALA A 183 8.46 21.56 -8.30
CA ALA A 183 8.44 22.36 -7.08
C ALA A 183 7.22 21.94 -6.23
N PHE A 184 7.45 21.70 -4.96
CA PHE A 184 6.38 21.44 -4.01
C PHE A 184 5.59 22.72 -3.74
N ASP A 185 4.27 22.61 -3.80
CA ASP A 185 3.34 23.69 -3.46
C ASP A 185 2.43 23.27 -2.30
N THR A 186 1.50 22.38 -2.55
CA THR A 186 0.49 21.98 -1.55
C THR A 186 0.30 20.47 -1.54
N PHE A 187 0.13 19.92 -0.34
CA PHE A 187 -0.28 18.55 -0.10
C PHE A 187 -1.66 18.54 0.56
N TYR A 188 -2.59 17.83 -0.03
CA TYR A 188 -3.90 17.56 0.53
C TYR A 188 -3.91 16.16 1.10
N MET A 189 -4.15 16.04 2.40
CA MET A 189 -4.24 14.73 3.06
C MET A 189 -5.44 13.95 2.50
N ALA A 190 -5.24 12.69 2.18
CA ALA A 190 -6.35 11.81 1.81
C ALA A 190 -7.19 11.49 3.04
N GLU A 191 -8.39 11.02 2.78
CA GLU A 191 -9.37 10.66 3.80
C GLU A 191 -8.80 9.60 4.75
N GLU A 192 -9.22 9.63 6.02
CA GLU A 192 -8.68 8.80 7.11
C GLU A 192 -8.67 7.29 6.78
N TYR A 193 -9.66 6.80 6.05
CA TYR A 193 -9.72 5.39 5.67
C TYR A 193 -8.64 4.96 4.68
N HIS A 194 -7.88 5.89 4.08
CA HIS A 194 -6.72 5.63 3.23
C HIS A 194 -5.41 5.52 3.99
N GLN A 195 -5.34 6.06 5.20
CA GLN A 195 -4.14 6.03 6.02
C GLN A 195 -3.90 4.61 6.56
N ASP A 196 -2.65 4.12 6.52
CA ASP A 196 -2.27 2.76 6.92
C ASP A 196 -3.09 1.66 6.22
N TYR A 197 -3.54 1.91 5.00
CA TYR A 197 -4.52 1.03 4.34
C TYR A 197 -4.01 -0.40 4.19
N GLU A 198 -2.73 -0.61 3.87
CA GLU A 198 -2.14 -1.94 3.75
C GLU A 198 -2.20 -2.70 5.09
N LYS A 199 -1.84 -2.06 6.18
CA LYS A 199 -1.86 -2.64 7.52
C LYS A 199 -3.28 -2.97 7.98
N ARG A 200 -4.22 -2.07 7.70
CA ARG A 200 -5.64 -2.19 8.09
C ARG A 200 -6.40 -3.23 7.25
N ASN A 201 -5.94 -3.49 6.02
CA ASN A 201 -6.67 -4.32 5.05
C ASN A 201 -5.80 -5.45 4.44
N PRO A 202 -5.12 -6.29 5.25
CA PRO A 202 -4.17 -7.29 4.75
C PRO A 202 -4.82 -8.37 3.87
N ASN A 203 -6.14 -8.53 3.96
CA ASN A 203 -6.90 -9.50 3.18
C ASN A 203 -7.49 -8.91 1.88
N ASN A 204 -7.34 -7.62 1.64
CA ASN A 204 -7.79 -6.99 0.40
C ASN A 204 -7.03 -7.59 -0.81
N SER A 205 -7.74 -7.89 -1.90
CA SER A 205 -7.14 -8.55 -3.07
C SER A 205 -6.04 -7.73 -3.74
N TYR A 206 -6.19 -6.40 -3.80
CA TYR A 206 -5.17 -5.49 -4.34
C TYR A 206 -3.92 -5.49 -3.45
N ILE A 207 -4.10 -5.39 -2.14
CA ILE A 207 -3.00 -5.44 -1.18
C ILE A 207 -2.20 -6.74 -1.34
N ARG A 208 -2.87 -7.88 -1.39
CA ARG A 208 -2.21 -9.20 -1.50
C ARG A 208 -1.51 -9.42 -2.84
N ASN A 209 -2.08 -8.92 -3.94
CA ASN A 209 -1.59 -9.24 -5.28
C ASN A 209 -0.73 -8.14 -5.91
N VAL A 210 -0.76 -6.92 -5.39
CA VAL A 210 -0.02 -5.77 -5.93
C VAL A 210 0.89 -5.14 -4.88
N SER A 211 0.34 -4.71 -3.74
CA SER A 211 1.08 -3.93 -2.74
C SER A 211 2.15 -4.75 -2.04
N ILE A 212 1.78 -5.85 -1.39
CA ILE A 212 2.73 -6.75 -0.69
C ILE A 212 3.82 -7.27 -1.63
N PRO A 213 3.56 -7.76 -2.85
CA PRO A 213 4.62 -8.14 -3.76
C PRO A 213 5.56 -7.00 -4.16
N ARG A 214 5.07 -5.76 -4.26
CA ARG A 214 5.89 -4.58 -4.53
C ARG A 214 6.76 -4.25 -3.32
N LEU A 215 6.21 -4.23 -2.11
CA LEU A 215 6.94 -4.03 -0.87
C LEU A 215 8.03 -5.09 -0.66
N ASN A 216 7.73 -6.36 -0.91
CA ASN A 216 8.71 -7.44 -0.77
C ASN A 216 9.89 -7.27 -1.74
N ARG A 217 9.64 -6.96 -3.01
CA ARG A 217 10.71 -6.67 -3.96
C ARG A 217 11.58 -5.49 -3.52
N PHE A 218 10.96 -4.44 -2.96
CA PHE A 218 11.71 -3.33 -2.40
C PHE A 218 12.59 -3.80 -1.23
N LYS A 219 12.04 -4.52 -0.26
CA LYS A 219 12.77 -5.05 0.90
C LYS A 219 13.96 -5.93 0.49
N GLU A 220 13.80 -6.79 -0.50
CA GLU A 220 14.87 -7.65 -1.02
C GLU A 220 16.06 -6.85 -1.55
N ASN A 221 15.82 -5.72 -2.22
CA ASN A 221 16.84 -4.91 -2.86
C ASN A 221 17.41 -3.79 -1.96
N PHE A 222 16.72 -3.42 -0.89
CA PHE A 222 17.03 -2.28 -0.02
C PHE A 222 17.20 -2.64 1.46
N GLN A 223 17.68 -3.85 1.76
CA GLN A 223 17.81 -4.38 3.13
C GLN A 223 18.53 -3.44 4.10
N SER A 224 19.59 -2.75 3.64
CA SER A 224 20.34 -1.81 4.48
C SER A 224 19.55 -0.56 4.89
N TYR A 225 18.45 -0.27 4.21
CA TYR A 225 17.56 0.87 4.48
C TYR A 225 16.41 0.52 5.43
N LEU A 226 16.15 -0.76 5.71
CA LEU A 226 14.97 -1.20 6.43
C LEU A 226 15.09 -1.01 7.94
N LYS A 227 13.98 -0.72 8.60
CA LYS A 227 13.82 -0.86 10.05
C LYS A 227 14.04 -2.32 10.46
N GLU A 228 14.45 -2.55 11.70
CA GLU A 228 14.70 -3.91 12.21
C GLU A 228 13.43 -4.77 12.27
N ASP A 229 12.28 -4.14 12.46
CA ASP A 229 10.94 -4.72 12.54
C ASP A 229 10.16 -4.69 11.21
N ALA A 230 10.78 -4.26 10.13
CA ALA A 230 10.17 -4.16 8.80
C ALA A 230 10.05 -5.53 8.10
N HIS A 231 9.49 -6.52 8.77
CA HIS A 231 9.34 -7.90 8.24
C HIS A 231 7.98 -8.18 7.67
#